data_076d847cd1279f6f60f58454e425bb2f
#
_entry.id   076d847cd1279f6f60f58454e425bb2f
#
_cell.length_a   1.000
_cell.length_b   1.000
_cell.length_c   1.000
_cell.angle_alpha   90.00
_cell.angle_beta   90.00
_cell.angle_gamma   90.00
#
_symmetry.space_group_name_H-M   'P 1'
#
loop_
_entity.id
_entity.type
_entity.pdbx_description
1 polymer ?
#
loop_
_entity_poly.entity_id
_entity_poly.type
_entity_poly.pdbx_seq_one_letter_code
_entity_poly.pdbx_strand_id
1 'polypeptide(L)'
;MAARTQQQEEQTDESAPPVRSRDRHAVATAVSLFGELLITAGLVLGLFVVYSLWWTNVLADREAEKQGHTVRDRWADGPGALDTKDGIGFLHVPAMKNGEVLVKKGTDTKNLNDGIAGYYTDPVKSALPWDKQGNFTVAAHRDGHGAKFHNIDKVKTGDAVVFETKDTWYVYKVFKELPQTSKYNVKVLQPVPKEAGVKKPGRYITLTTCTPVYTSRYRYIVWGELVRTEKVDKDRTKPVELR
;
A
#
# COMPACT_ATOMS: atom_id res chain seq x y z
N MET A 1 7.37 -84.64 77.53
CA MET A 1 7.23 -83.17 77.67
C MET A 1 7.38 -82.59 76.28
N ALA A 2 6.32 -81.95 75.83
CA ALA A 2 6.17 -81.54 74.44
C ALA A 2 6.91 -80.23 74.08
N ALA A 3 7.65 -80.22 72.99
CA ALA A 3 8.21 -79.05 72.38
C ALA A 3 7.39 -78.76 71.09
N ARG A 4 6.76 -77.65 71.07
CA ARG A 4 5.87 -77.20 70.01
C ARG A 4 6.69 -76.41 69.03
N THR A 5 6.88 -76.89 67.81
CA THR A 5 7.48 -76.20 66.69
C THR A 5 6.52 -75.20 66.11
N GLN A 6 6.84 -73.92 66.08
CA GLN A 6 6.11 -72.91 65.34
C GLN A 6 6.73 -72.77 63.95
N GLN A 7 5.90 -72.98 62.91
CA GLN A 7 6.19 -72.66 61.52
C GLN A 7 5.91 -71.19 61.30
N GLN A 8 6.91 -70.42 60.88
CA GLN A 8 6.75 -69.07 60.33
C GLN A 8 6.39 -69.19 58.84
N GLU A 9 5.21 -68.75 58.54
CA GLU A 9 4.81 -68.48 57.11
C GLU A 9 5.57 -67.25 56.60
N GLU A 10 6.38 -67.51 55.60
CA GLU A 10 7.08 -66.49 54.82
C GLU A 10 6.08 -65.93 53.77
N GLN A 11 5.53 -64.73 54.05
CA GLN A 11 4.74 -64.02 53.10
C GLN A 11 5.68 -63.46 52.04
N THR A 12 5.65 -64.01 50.86
CA THR A 12 6.22 -63.41 49.64
C THR A 12 5.39 -62.19 49.21
N ASP A 13 5.95 -61.00 49.44
CA ASP A 13 5.44 -59.75 48.91
C ASP A 13 5.70 -59.72 47.40
N GLU A 14 4.70 -60.01 46.61
CA GLU A 14 4.65 -59.93 45.14
C GLU A 14 4.47 -58.49 44.76
N SER A 15 5.56 -57.69 44.75
CA SER A 15 5.56 -56.32 44.26
C SER A 15 5.36 -56.30 42.75
N ALA A 16 4.18 -55.89 42.32
CA ALA A 16 3.84 -55.64 40.92
C ALA A 16 4.82 -54.71 40.24
N PRO A 17 5.21 -54.95 38.98
CA PRO A 17 6.21 -54.14 38.29
C PRO A 17 5.67 -52.73 38.04
N PRO A 18 6.50 -51.68 38.17
CA PRO A 18 6.07 -50.31 37.88
C PRO A 18 5.92 -50.11 36.36
N VAL A 19 4.73 -50.37 35.88
CA VAL A 19 4.34 -49.99 34.52
C VAL A 19 3.92 -48.53 34.54
N ARG A 20 4.64 -47.63 33.85
CA ARG A 20 4.18 -46.32 33.38
C ARG A 20 5.19 -45.15 33.47
N SER A 21 6.47 -45.36 33.39
CA SER A 21 7.37 -44.18 33.20
C SER A 21 7.69 -43.88 31.74
N ARG A 22 7.78 -44.90 30.89
CA ARG A 22 8.13 -44.73 29.45
C ARG A 22 7.10 -43.94 28.64
N ASP A 23 5.79 -44.18 28.84
CA ASP A 23 4.73 -43.53 28.09
C ASP A 23 4.61 -42.05 28.44
N ARG A 24 4.85 -41.68 29.71
CA ARG A 24 4.82 -40.29 30.15
C ARG A 24 5.97 -39.48 29.55
N HIS A 25 7.15 -40.05 29.40
CA HIS A 25 8.30 -39.38 28.76
C HIS A 25 8.05 -39.20 27.24
N ALA A 26 7.50 -40.22 26.58
CA ALA A 26 7.19 -40.11 25.14
C ALA A 26 6.14 -39.02 24.86
N VAL A 27 5.07 -38.94 25.67
CA VAL A 27 4.05 -37.90 25.57
C VAL A 27 4.66 -36.51 25.88
N ALA A 28 5.44 -36.37 26.92
CA ALA A 28 6.10 -35.11 27.26
C ALA A 28 7.03 -34.62 26.12
N THR A 29 7.82 -35.55 25.53
CA THR A 29 8.70 -35.24 24.39
C THR A 29 7.88 -34.83 23.16
N ALA A 30 6.79 -35.51 22.85
CA ALA A 30 5.91 -35.17 21.75
C ALA A 30 5.27 -33.79 21.93
N VAL A 31 4.79 -33.46 23.15
CA VAL A 31 4.25 -32.16 23.50
C VAL A 31 5.31 -31.05 23.37
N SER A 32 6.55 -31.33 23.84
CA SER A 32 7.67 -30.36 23.71
C SER A 32 8.01 -30.09 22.24
N LEU A 33 8.15 -31.13 21.42
CA LEU A 33 8.43 -30.98 19.98
C LEU A 33 7.31 -30.21 19.26
N PHE A 34 6.08 -30.53 19.61
CA PHE A 34 4.95 -29.80 19.04
C PHE A 34 4.93 -28.32 19.47
N GLY A 35 5.24 -28.03 20.73
CA GLY A 35 5.40 -26.67 21.26
C GLY A 35 6.52 -25.90 20.55
N GLU A 36 7.69 -26.53 20.37
CA GLU A 36 8.81 -25.93 19.63
C GLU A 36 8.46 -25.63 18.18
N LEU A 37 7.73 -26.54 17.52
CA LEU A 37 7.27 -26.34 16.15
C LEU A 37 6.29 -25.17 16.06
N LEU A 38 5.36 -25.04 17.01
CA LEU A 38 4.44 -23.91 17.07
C LEU A 38 5.15 -22.58 17.32
N ILE A 39 6.14 -22.56 18.21
CA ILE A 39 6.95 -21.36 18.47
C ILE A 39 7.72 -20.97 17.21
N THR A 40 8.35 -21.92 16.54
CA THR A 40 9.08 -21.68 15.30
C THR A 40 8.15 -21.16 14.20
N ALA A 41 7.00 -21.80 14.01
CA ALA A 41 6.00 -21.35 13.06
C ALA A 41 5.48 -19.93 13.38
N GLY A 42 5.24 -19.64 14.66
CA GLY A 42 4.85 -18.32 15.12
C GLY A 42 5.91 -17.25 14.85
N LEU A 43 7.18 -17.58 15.08
CA LEU A 43 8.31 -16.70 14.78
C LEU A 43 8.42 -16.41 13.27
N VAL A 44 8.35 -17.46 12.43
CA VAL A 44 8.40 -17.32 10.97
C VAL A 44 7.24 -16.47 10.47
N LEU A 45 6.01 -16.70 10.96
CA LEU A 45 4.85 -15.89 10.61
C LEU A 45 5.02 -14.43 11.06
N GLY A 46 5.53 -14.19 12.26
CA GLY A 46 5.82 -12.86 12.76
C GLY A 46 6.84 -12.11 11.88
N LEU A 47 7.93 -12.77 11.53
CA LEU A 47 8.94 -12.22 10.61
C LEU A 47 8.37 -11.97 9.22
N PHE A 48 7.52 -12.85 8.72
CA PHE A 48 6.84 -12.66 7.43
C PHE A 48 5.91 -11.45 7.45
N VAL A 49 5.17 -11.22 8.55
CA VAL A 49 4.32 -10.02 8.70
C VAL A 49 5.17 -8.75 8.71
N VAL A 50 6.25 -8.74 9.50
CA VAL A 50 7.18 -7.59 9.52
C VAL A 50 7.76 -7.33 8.13
N TYR A 51 8.23 -8.38 7.44
CA TYR A 51 8.71 -8.27 6.07
C TYR A 51 7.64 -7.69 5.13
N SER A 52 6.42 -8.23 5.17
CA SER A 52 5.35 -7.84 4.25
C SER A 52 4.85 -6.41 4.46
N LEU A 53 4.81 -5.92 5.71
CA LEU A 53 4.28 -4.61 6.04
C LEU A 53 5.33 -3.50 6.06
N TRP A 54 6.57 -3.82 6.33
CA TRP A 54 7.63 -2.82 6.50
C TRP A 54 8.69 -2.88 5.41
N TRP A 55 9.31 -4.03 5.16
CA TRP A 55 10.42 -4.17 4.22
C TRP A 55 10.03 -3.88 2.77
N THR A 56 8.86 -4.33 2.37
CA THR A 56 8.32 -4.02 1.02
C THR A 56 8.12 -2.53 0.81
N ASN A 57 7.71 -1.79 1.85
CA ASN A 57 7.59 -0.33 1.78
C ASN A 57 8.97 0.33 1.63
N VAL A 58 9.98 -0.09 2.41
CA VAL A 58 11.34 0.45 2.31
C VAL A 58 11.95 0.24 0.92
N LEU A 59 11.76 -0.94 0.33
CA LEU A 59 12.27 -1.24 -1.02
C LEU A 59 11.55 -0.39 -2.08
N ALA A 60 10.23 -0.29 -2.00
CA ALA A 60 9.44 0.50 -2.94
C ALA A 60 9.77 1.99 -2.84
N ASP A 61 9.94 2.52 -1.62
CA ASP A 61 10.31 3.92 -1.43
C ASP A 61 11.69 4.23 -2.03
N ARG A 62 12.68 3.35 -1.86
CA ARG A 62 14.01 3.49 -2.48
C ARG A 62 13.94 3.45 -4.00
N GLU A 63 13.14 2.55 -4.56
CA GLU A 63 12.98 2.45 -6.01
C GLU A 63 12.25 3.68 -6.58
N ALA A 64 11.19 4.13 -5.92
CA ALA A 64 10.47 5.35 -6.28
C ALA A 64 11.39 6.59 -6.23
N GLU A 65 12.21 6.72 -5.19
CA GLU A 65 13.17 7.81 -5.03
C GLU A 65 14.21 7.79 -6.15
N LYS A 66 14.82 6.64 -6.43
CA LYS A 66 15.78 6.46 -7.52
C LYS A 66 15.20 6.86 -8.88
N GLN A 67 13.99 6.40 -9.18
CA GLN A 67 13.30 6.76 -10.43
C GLN A 67 12.92 8.23 -10.46
N GLY A 68 12.51 8.81 -9.33
CA GLY A 68 12.23 10.23 -9.18
C GLY A 68 13.47 11.09 -9.46
N HIS A 69 14.64 10.74 -8.90
CA HIS A 69 15.90 11.42 -9.20
C HIS A 69 16.24 11.37 -10.68
N THR A 70 16.09 10.21 -11.33
CA THR A 70 16.33 10.09 -12.77
C THR A 70 15.47 11.05 -13.58
N VAL A 71 14.19 11.24 -13.21
CA VAL A 71 13.30 12.20 -13.88
C VAL A 71 13.77 13.64 -13.65
N ARG A 72 14.15 13.98 -12.42
CA ARG A 72 14.64 15.32 -12.08
C ARG A 72 15.95 15.66 -12.78
N ASP A 73 16.89 14.73 -12.86
CA ASP A 73 18.16 14.90 -13.57
C ASP A 73 17.90 15.17 -15.05
N ARG A 74 17.03 14.42 -15.70
CA ARG A 74 16.62 14.68 -17.10
C ARG A 74 15.94 16.03 -17.29
N TRP A 75 15.23 16.53 -16.30
CA TRP A 75 14.66 17.86 -16.35
C TRP A 75 15.72 18.94 -16.27
N ALA A 76 16.84 18.68 -15.58
CA ALA A 76 17.98 19.59 -15.49
C ALA A 76 18.79 19.64 -16.79
N ASP A 77 18.94 18.51 -17.50
CA ASP A 77 19.80 18.36 -18.68
C ASP A 77 19.30 19.08 -19.97
N GLY A 78 18.14 19.74 -19.92
CA GLY A 78 17.68 20.57 -21.03
C GLY A 78 16.30 20.22 -21.62
N PRO A 79 15.92 20.81 -22.77
CA PRO A 79 14.58 20.66 -23.36
C PRO A 79 14.44 19.32 -24.08
N GLY A 80 14.30 18.23 -23.33
CA GLY A 80 13.91 16.94 -23.85
C GLY A 80 12.40 16.77 -23.78
N ALA A 81 11.79 16.13 -24.78
CA ALA A 81 10.41 15.68 -24.70
C ALA A 81 10.23 14.83 -23.45
N LEU A 82 9.14 15.06 -22.70
CA LEU A 82 8.76 14.21 -21.56
C LEU A 82 8.65 12.76 -22.07
N ASP A 83 9.65 11.93 -21.78
CA ASP A 83 9.50 10.49 -22.05
C ASP A 83 8.53 9.94 -21.01
N THR A 84 7.31 9.69 -21.45
CA THR A 84 6.22 9.16 -20.61
C THR A 84 6.55 7.78 -20.01
N LYS A 85 7.61 7.12 -20.49
CA LYS A 85 8.08 5.83 -19.96
C LYS A 85 8.75 5.98 -18.59
N ASP A 86 9.47 7.09 -18.38
CA ASP A 86 10.22 7.29 -17.14
C ASP A 86 9.40 8.00 -16.06
N GLY A 87 8.38 8.74 -16.47
CA GLY A 87 7.47 9.49 -15.59
C GLY A 87 7.06 10.81 -16.22
N ILE A 88 5.85 11.24 -15.90
CA ILE A 88 5.28 12.48 -16.45
C ILE A 88 5.37 13.66 -15.49
N GLY A 89 5.70 13.39 -14.22
CA GLY A 89 5.76 14.41 -13.19
C GLY A 89 5.50 13.84 -11.80
N PHE A 90 5.34 14.73 -10.84
CA PHE A 90 5.16 14.40 -9.44
C PHE A 90 3.81 14.90 -8.91
N LEU A 91 3.12 14.03 -8.20
CA LEU A 91 1.88 14.35 -7.51
C LEU A 91 2.18 14.69 -6.05
N HIS A 92 1.63 15.81 -5.59
CA HIS A 92 1.73 16.28 -4.21
C HIS A 92 0.32 16.43 -3.64
N VAL A 93 0.05 15.76 -2.53
CA VAL A 93 -1.24 15.86 -1.82
C VAL A 93 -0.95 16.11 -0.35
N PRO A 94 -0.86 17.39 0.09
CA PRO A 94 -0.46 17.74 1.47
C PRO A 94 -1.26 17.04 2.55
N ALA A 95 -2.56 16.89 2.36
CA ALA A 95 -3.46 16.21 3.30
C ALA A 95 -3.07 14.74 3.54
N MET A 96 -2.44 14.08 2.59
CA MET A 96 -1.97 12.70 2.73
C MET A 96 -0.62 12.57 3.46
N LYS A 97 0.16 13.65 3.55
CA LYS A 97 1.52 13.65 4.12
C LYS A 97 2.44 12.58 3.51
N ASN A 98 2.28 12.32 2.22
CA ASN A 98 2.98 11.27 1.47
C ASN A 98 4.18 11.76 0.65
N GLY A 99 4.56 13.03 0.84
CA GLY A 99 5.65 13.65 0.08
C GLY A 99 5.30 13.84 -1.39
N GLU A 100 6.30 13.77 -2.25
CA GLU A 100 6.13 13.76 -3.70
C GLU A 100 5.98 12.32 -4.21
N VAL A 101 5.10 12.10 -5.16
CA VAL A 101 4.83 10.79 -5.74
C VAL A 101 5.03 10.84 -7.24
N LEU A 102 6.03 10.13 -7.73
CA LEU A 102 6.26 10.01 -9.18
C LEU A 102 5.03 9.38 -9.85
N VAL A 103 4.60 9.94 -10.97
CA VAL A 103 3.49 9.42 -11.77
C VAL A 103 4.00 8.93 -13.12
N LYS A 104 3.68 7.67 -13.43
CA LYS A 104 4.04 6.99 -14.69
C LYS A 104 2.79 6.54 -15.46
N LYS A 105 3.02 6.13 -16.70
CA LYS A 105 2.00 5.53 -17.53
C LYS A 105 1.65 4.12 -17.07
N GLY A 106 0.36 3.83 -16.93
CA GLY A 106 -0.16 2.51 -16.59
C GLY A 106 -0.33 2.27 -15.10
N THR A 107 -1.34 1.49 -14.76
CA THR A 107 -1.69 1.10 -13.39
C THR A 107 -1.41 -0.38 -13.15
N ASP A 108 -0.45 -0.93 -13.89
CA ASP A 108 -0.01 -2.32 -13.73
C ASP A 108 0.70 -2.52 -12.38
N THR A 109 0.69 -3.77 -11.92
CA THR A 109 1.22 -4.16 -10.62
C THR A 109 2.70 -3.81 -10.47
N LYS A 110 3.49 -3.89 -11.56
CA LYS A 110 4.93 -3.59 -11.50
C LYS A 110 5.15 -2.13 -11.13
N ASN A 111 4.53 -1.20 -11.88
CA ASN A 111 4.66 0.23 -11.59
C ASN A 111 4.20 0.57 -10.16
N LEU A 112 3.03 0.05 -9.76
CA LEU A 112 2.49 0.36 -8.44
C LEU A 112 3.34 -0.23 -7.30
N ASN A 113 3.93 -1.42 -7.50
CA ASN A 113 4.80 -2.06 -6.52
C ASN A 113 6.17 -1.36 -6.36
N ASP A 114 6.59 -0.58 -7.34
CA ASP A 114 7.79 0.27 -7.24
C ASP A 114 7.55 1.54 -6.39
N GLY A 115 6.40 1.66 -5.70
CA GLY A 115 6.05 2.82 -4.90
C GLY A 115 5.70 4.06 -5.73
N ILE A 116 5.23 3.87 -6.94
CA ILE A 116 4.90 4.89 -7.93
C ILE A 116 3.38 4.96 -8.11
N ALA A 117 2.84 6.12 -8.45
CA ALA A 117 1.47 6.24 -8.91
C ALA A 117 1.40 6.04 -10.43
N GLY A 118 0.34 5.39 -10.88
CA GLY A 118 0.08 5.15 -12.29
C GLY A 118 -1.12 5.94 -12.81
N TYR A 119 -1.02 6.55 -14.00
CA TYR A 119 -2.22 7.09 -14.64
C TYR A 119 -2.85 6.03 -15.55
N TYR A 120 -4.19 6.02 -15.58
CA TYR A 120 -4.95 5.02 -16.31
C TYR A 120 -4.78 5.13 -17.82
N THR A 121 -4.57 4.00 -18.47
CA THR A 121 -4.62 3.86 -19.94
C THR A 121 -5.77 2.96 -20.38
N ASP A 122 -6.27 2.14 -19.46
CA ASP A 122 -7.37 1.20 -19.59
C ASP A 122 -8.06 1.05 -18.22
N PRO A 123 -9.37 0.81 -18.11
CA PRO A 123 -10.39 0.71 -19.16
C PRO A 123 -10.85 2.07 -19.71
N VAL A 124 -10.46 3.16 -19.09
CA VAL A 124 -10.74 4.53 -19.54
C VAL A 124 -9.41 5.26 -19.67
N LYS A 125 -9.12 5.74 -20.87
CA LYS A 125 -7.90 6.51 -21.11
C LYS A 125 -7.96 7.83 -20.35
N SER A 126 -7.01 8.01 -19.46
CA SER A 126 -6.79 9.26 -18.71
C SER A 126 -6.47 10.40 -19.67
N ALA A 127 -7.05 11.58 -19.45
CA ALA A 127 -6.44 12.81 -19.94
C ALA A 127 -5.13 13.09 -19.19
N LEU A 128 -4.27 13.89 -19.78
CA LEU A 128 -3.04 14.35 -19.13
C LEU A 128 -3.23 15.75 -18.55
N PRO A 129 -2.46 16.18 -17.55
CA PRO A 129 -2.63 17.49 -16.90
C PRO A 129 -2.60 18.68 -17.85
N TRP A 130 -1.91 18.58 -18.98
CA TRP A 130 -1.79 19.61 -20.01
C TRP A 130 -2.85 19.57 -21.12
N ASP A 131 -3.71 18.55 -21.10
CA ASP A 131 -4.82 18.50 -22.07
C ASP A 131 -5.84 19.61 -21.81
N LYS A 132 -6.50 20.05 -22.87
CA LYS A 132 -7.47 21.15 -22.80
C LYS A 132 -8.66 20.83 -21.91
N GLN A 133 -9.07 19.56 -21.84
CA GLN A 133 -10.17 19.07 -21.03
C GLN A 133 -10.03 17.55 -20.80
N GLY A 134 -10.70 17.05 -19.77
CA GLY A 134 -10.77 15.64 -19.43
C GLY A 134 -10.47 15.41 -17.96
N ASN A 135 -10.24 14.15 -17.62
CA ASN A 135 -10.00 13.70 -16.24
C ASN A 135 -8.65 13.01 -16.16
N PHE A 136 -7.71 13.60 -15.45
CA PHE A 136 -6.42 12.99 -15.14
C PHE A 136 -6.61 11.98 -14.02
N THR A 137 -6.62 10.71 -14.34
CA THR A 137 -6.97 9.62 -13.42
C THR A 137 -5.74 8.86 -12.97
N VAL A 138 -5.50 8.83 -11.66
CA VAL A 138 -4.28 8.31 -11.04
C VAL A 138 -4.62 7.28 -9.96
N ALA A 139 -3.89 6.18 -9.95
CA ALA A 139 -3.98 5.15 -8.92
C ALA A 139 -2.64 4.96 -8.22
N ALA A 140 -2.68 4.62 -6.93
CA ALA A 140 -1.53 4.13 -6.18
C ALA A 140 -2.00 3.15 -5.09
N HIS A 141 -1.07 2.37 -4.55
CA HIS A 141 -1.36 1.47 -3.45
C HIS A 141 -1.79 2.22 -2.17
N ARG A 142 -2.73 1.61 -1.45
CA ARG A 142 -3.10 2.06 -0.10
C ARG A 142 -2.27 1.38 0.97
N ASP A 143 -1.82 0.15 0.70
CA ASP A 143 -1.10 -0.71 1.64
C ASP A 143 0.06 -1.39 0.94
N GLY A 144 1.17 -1.58 1.65
CA GLY A 144 2.38 -2.18 1.10
C GLY A 144 3.00 -1.37 -0.04
N HIS A 145 4.17 -1.76 -0.49
CA HIS A 145 4.84 -1.17 -1.66
C HIS A 145 4.87 0.38 -1.66
N GLY A 146 5.27 0.97 -0.53
CA GLY A 146 5.34 2.42 -0.34
C GLY A 146 4.01 3.10 -0.04
N ALA A 147 2.86 2.41 -0.19
CA ALA A 147 1.51 2.82 0.23
C ALA A 147 1.20 4.31 -0.03
N LYS A 148 1.52 4.83 -1.23
CA LYS A 148 1.50 6.27 -1.53
C LYS A 148 0.13 6.92 -1.32
N PHE A 149 -0.96 6.16 -1.37
CA PHE A 149 -2.31 6.67 -1.10
C PHE A 149 -2.90 6.13 0.21
N HIS A 150 -2.03 5.75 1.18
CA HIS A 150 -2.48 5.23 2.48
C HIS A 150 -3.49 6.15 3.16
N ASN A 151 -3.18 7.43 3.22
CA ASN A 151 -3.96 8.46 3.93
C ASN A 151 -4.99 9.17 3.03
N ILE A 152 -5.47 8.56 1.95
CA ILE A 152 -6.44 9.19 1.05
C ILE A 152 -7.74 9.61 1.78
N ASP A 153 -8.10 8.93 2.85
CA ASP A 153 -9.25 9.26 3.70
C ASP A 153 -9.10 10.57 4.51
N LYS A 154 -7.89 11.11 4.57
CA LYS A 154 -7.61 12.42 5.17
C LYS A 154 -7.89 13.57 4.21
N VAL A 155 -7.95 13.30 2.92
CA VAL A 155 -8.26 14.30 1.90
C VAL A 155 -9.72 14.68 1.98
N LYS A 156 -10.00 15.99 2.01
CA LYS A 156 -11.34 16.58 2.14
C LYS A 156 -11.63 17.59 1.03
N THR A 157 -12.92 17.82 0.82
CA THR A 157 -13.37 18.90 -0.05
C THR A 157 -12.71 20.22 0.37
N GLY A 158 -12.09 20.89 -0.58
CA GLY A 158 -11.32 22.11 -0.38
C GLY A 158 -9.81 21.93 -0.32
N ASP A 159 -9.32 20.69 -0.09
CA ASP A 159 -7.89 20.40 -0.10
C ASP A 159 -7.28 20.54 -1.50
N ALA A 160 -5.98 20.80 -1.52
CA ALA A 160 -5.22 20.91 -2.74
C ALA A 160 -4.62 19.56 -3.18
N VAL A 161 -4.63 19.36 -4.49
CA VAL A 161 -3.83 18.35 -5.18
C VAL A 161 -3.00 19.06 -6.22
N VAL A 162 -1.68 18.96 -6.13
CA VAL A 162 -0.79 19.67 -7.03
C VAL A 162 -0.03 18.64 -7.88
N PHE A 163 -0.04 18.84 -9.18
CA PHE A 163 0.77 18.05 -10.10
C PHE A 163 1.89 18.88 -10.69
N GLU A 164 3.11 18.42 -10.50
CA GLU A 164 4.34 19.07 -10.95
C GLU A 164 4.84 18.43 -12.23
N THR A 165 5.09 19.25 -13.24
CA THR A 165 5.84 18.85 -14.44
C THR A 165 7.17 19.61 -14.52
N LYS A 166 7.94 19.40 -15.57
CA LYS A 166 9.16 20.15 -15.83
C LYS A 166 8.93 21.67 -15.78
N ASP A 167 7.85 22.12 -16.45
CA ASP A 167 7.65 23.54 -16.77
C ASP A 167 6.41 24.15 -16.13
N THR A 168 5.54 23.35 -15.52
CA THR A 168 4.22 23.80 -15.07
C THR A 168 3.75 23.08 -13.82
N TRP A 169 3.26 23.84 -12.87
CA TRP A 169 2.45 23.37 -11.73
C TRP A 169 0.98 23.41 -12.12
N TYR A 170 0.26 22.32 -11.89
CA TYR A 170 -1.18 22.19 -12.06
C TYR A 170 -1.81 22.07 -10.68
N VAL A 171 -2.57 23.08 -10.27
CA VAL A 171 -3.19 23.12 -8.95
C VAL A 171 -4.66 22.76 -9.07
N TYR A 172 -5.04 21.66 -8.48
CA TYR A 172 -6.42 21.19 -8.40
C TYR A 172 -6.96 21.41 -6.98
N LYS A 173 -8.26 21.66 -6.90
CA LYS A 173 -8.99 21.73 -5.63
C LYS A 173 -9.97 20.56 -5.56
N VAL A 174 -9.92 19.81 -4.47
CA VAL A 174 -10.84 18.69 -4.22
C VAL A 174 -12.25 19.25 -4.03
N PHE A 175 -13.22 18.67 -4.72
CA PHE A 175 -14.62 19.06 -4.62
C PHE A 175 -15.54 17.93 -4.16
N LYS A 176 -15.09 16.65 -4.22
CA LYS A 176 -15.85 15.50 -3.75
C LYS A 176 -14.99 14.29 -3.45
N GLU A 177 -15.41 13.54 -2.45
CA GLU A 177 -14.88 12.21 -2.11
C GLU A 177 -15.99 11.16 -2.20
N LEU A 178 -15.61 9.92 -2.53
CA LEU A 178 -16.45 8.73 -2.45
C LEU A 178 -15.67 7.65 -1.69
N PRO A 179 -15.93 7.47 -0.39
CA PRO A 179 -15.14 6.59 0.47
C PRO A 179 -15.17 5.12 0.06
N GLN A 180 -16.24 4.70 -0.63
CA GLN A 180 -16.37 3.31 -1.05
C GLN A 180 -17.21 3.19 -2.32
N THR A 181 -16.64 2.50 -3.32
CA THR A 181 -17.35 2.07 -4.52
C THR A 181 -16.83 0.70 -4.98
N SER A 182 -17.55 0.05 -5.87
CA SER A 182 -17.10 -1.22 -6.46
C SER A 182 -15.78 -1.03 -7.22
N LYS A 183 -14.88 -2.02 -7.12
CA LYS A 183 -13.65 -2.04 -7.93
C LYS A 183 -13.90 -2.09 -9.44
N TYR A 184 -15.11 -2.46 -9.85
CA TYR A 184 -15.55 -2.49 -11.26
C TYR A 184 -16.27 -1.21 -11.71
N ASN A 185 -16.40 -0.22 -10.83
CA ASN A 185 -17.04 1.04 -11.17
C ASN A 185 -16.10 1.95 -11.98
N VAL A 186 -16.02 1.71 -13.27
CA VAL A 186 -15.19 2.51 -14.19
C VAL A 186 -15.77 3.89 -14.50
N LYS A 187 -17.03 4.16 -14.10
CA LYS A 187 -17.67 5.46 -14.32
C LYS A 187 -16.98 6.59 -13.56
N VAL A 188 -16.31 6.26 -12.45
CA VAL A 188 -15.53 7.22 -11.65
C VAL A 188 -14.34 7.81 -12.43
N LEU A 189 -13.87 7.14 -13.49
CA LEU A 189 -12.72 7.53 -14.30
C LEU A 189 -13.10 8.33 -15.56
N GLN A 190 -14.39 8.53 -15.82
CA GLN A 190 -14.85 9.17 -17.07
C GLN A 190 -14.29 10.59 -17.22
N PRO A 191 -14.11 11.08 -18.48
CA PRO A 191 -13.60 12.42 -18.75
C PRO A 191 -14.41 13.54 -18.09
N VAL A 192 -15.72 13.33 -17.93
CA VAL A 192 -16.61 14.15 -17.12
C VAL A 192 -17.10 13.29 -15.96
N PRO A 193 -16.65 13.52 -14.73
CA PRO A 193 -16.98 12.67 -13.58
C PRO A 193 -18.41 12.89 -13.08
N LYS A 194 -19.37 12.35 -13.83
CA LYS A 194 -20.82 12.52 -13.55
C LYS A 194 -21.23 11.99 -12.18
N GLU A 195 -20.58 10.93 -11.68
CA GLU A 195 -20.83 10.40 -10.33
C GLU A 195 -20.42 11.37 -9.22
N ALA A 196 -19.51 12.28 -9.51
CA ALA A 196 -19.17 13.38 -8.64
C ALA A 196 -20.14 14.57 -8.72
N GLY A 197 -21.17 14.50 -9.58
CA GLY A 197 -22.16 15.55 -9.80
C GLY A 197 -21.77 16.53 -10.91
N VAL A 198 -20.65 16.30 -11.60
CA VAL A 198 -20.18 17.16 -12.69
C VAL A 198 -21.00 16.92 -13.96
N LYS A 199 -21.40 18.00 -14.63
CA LYS A 199 -22.23 17.95 -15.85
C LYS A 199 -21.53 18.50 -17.09
N LYS A 200 -20.44 19.24 -16.92
CA LYS A 200 -19.76 19.96 -18.00
C LYS A 200 -18.35 19.42 -18.22
N PRO A 201 -17.83 19.43 -19.46
CA PRO A 201 -16.41 19.24 -19.70
C PRO A 201 -15.58 20.29 -18.94
N GLY A 202 -14.46 19.85 -18.40
CA GLY A 202 -13.53 20.67 -17.63
C GLY A 202 -12.18 19.96 -17.53
N ARG A 203 -11.32 20.41 -16.64
CA ARG A 203 -10.03 19.77 -16.35
C ARG A 203 -10.08 19.21 -14.93
N TYR A 204 -10.24 17.91 -14.83
CA TYR A 204 -10.44 17.21 -13.58
C TYR A 204 -9.25 16.32 -13.24
N ILE A 205 -9.12 15.97 -11.97
CA ILE A 205 -8.24 14.90 -11.47
C ILE A 205 -9.06 13.91 -10.67
N THR A 206 -8.74 12.64 -10.80
CA THR A 206 -9.30 11.56 -9.97
C THR A 206 -8.17 10.77 -9.34
N LEU A 207 -8.17 10.68 -8.02
CA LEU A 207 -7.28 9.80 -7.27
C LEU A 207 -8.04 8.55 -6.85
N THR A 208 -7.46 7.38 -7.08
CA THR A 208 -8.09 6.10 -6.72
C THR A 208 -7.14 5.20 -5.96
N THR A 209 -7.67 4.49 -4.97
CA THR A 209 -6.93 3.45 -4.25
C THR A 209 -7.87 2.39 -3.70
N CYS A 210 -7.30 1.33 -3.14
CA CYS A 210 -8.06 0.27 -2.48
C CYS A 210 -8.70 0.74 -1.16
N THR A 211 -9.80 0.13 -0.76
CA THR A 211 -10.45 0.35 0.54
C THR A 211 -11.29 -0.88 0.94
N PRO A 212 -11.44 -1.20 2.24
CA PRO A 212 -10.70 -0.68 3.41
C PRO A 212 -9.19 -0.97 3.33
N VAL A 213 -8.42 -0.36 4.25
CA VAL A 213 -6.98 -0.65 4.44
C VAL A 213 -6.77 -2.16 4.57
N TYR A 214 -5.70 -2.69 3.97
CA TYR A 214 -5.34 -4.12 3.89
C TYR A 214 -6.31 -5.00 3.09
N THR A 215 -7.15 -4.38 2.24
CA THR A 215 -8.01 -5.12 1.31
C THR A 215 -8.02 -4.48 -0.07
N SER A 216 -8.35 -5.28 -1.10
CA SER A 216 -8.57 -4.80 -2.47
C SER A 216 -10.04 -4.84 -2.89
N ARG A 217 -10.96 -4.93 -1.90
CA ARG A 217 -12.38 -5.24 -2.14
C ARG A 217 -13.12 -4.12 -2.86
N TYR A 218 -12.87 -2.88 -2.44
CA TYR A 218 -13.52 -1.67 -2.96
C TYR A 218 -12.49 -0.63 -3.38
N ARG A 219 -12.97 0.51 -3.85
CA ARG A 219 -12.14 1.67 -4.20
C ARG A 219 -12.59 2.91 -3.43
N TYR A 220 -11.62 3.68 -2.97
CA TYR A 220 -11.78 5.05 -2.49
C TYR A 220 -11.44 6.01 -3.62
N ILE A 221 -12.29 7.03 -3.82
CA ILE A 221 -12.15 7.98 -4.92
C ILE A 221 -12.14 9.40 -4.37
N VAL A 222 -11.25 10.23 -4.90
CA VAL A 222 -11.22 11.68 -4.66
C VAL A 222 -11.23 12.37 -6.01
N TRP A 223 -12.11 13.38 -6.17
CA TRP A 223 -12.17 14.19 -7.38
C TRP A 223 -11.80 15.65 -7.08
N GLY A 224 -10.97 16.20 -7.95
CA GLY A 224 -10.60 17.61 -7.95
C GLY A 224 -10.79 18.25 -9.30
N GLU A 225 -10.95 19.58 -9.32
CA GLU A 225 -11.00 20.42 -10.51
C GLU A 225 -9.79 21.33 -10.58
N LEU A 226 -9.22 21.51 -11.77
CA LEU A 226 -8.09 22.40 -11.97
C LEU A 226 -8.54 23.85 -11.74
N VAL A 227 -7.90 24.52 -10.79
CA VAL A 227 -8.21 25.92 -10.46
C VAL A 227 -7.22 26.89 -11.06
N ARG A 228 -5.97 26.49 -11.25
CA ARG A 228 -4.94 27.31 -11.91
C ARG A 228 -3.73 26.49 -12.35
N THR A 229 -2.92 27.11 -13.20
CA THR A 229 -1.58 26.62 -13.56
C THR A 229 -0.57 27.72 -13.29
N GLU A 230 0.62 27.34 -12.85
CA GLU A 230 1.76 28.25 -12.62
C GLU A 230 2.97 27.74 -13.38
N LYS A 231 3.77 28.62 -13.98
CA LYS A 231 5.05 28.23 -14.58
C LYS A 231 6.04 27.90 -13.48
N VAL A 232 6.81 26.85 -13.69
CA VAL A 232 7.94 26.53 -12.83
C VAL A 232 9.04 27.55 -13.12
N ASP A 233 9.49 28.24 -12.07
CA ASP A 233 10.65 29.15 -12.15
C ASP A 233 11.97 28.37 -12.04
N LYS A 234 13.11 29.08 -12.14
CA LYS A 234 14.45 28.48 -12.09
C LYS A 234 14.74 27.79 -10.75
N ASP A 235 14.17 28.31 -9.67
CA ASP A 235 14.36 27.81 -8.31
C ASP A 235 13.31 26.74 -7.94
N ARG A 236 12.41 26.40 -8.87
CA ARG A 236 11.27 25.49 -8.67
C ARG A 236 10.45 25.87 -7.43
N THR A 237 10.18 27.16 -7.28
CA THR A 237 9.42 27.67 -6.14
C THR A 237 8.06 26.98 -6.05
N LYS A 238 7.82 26.35 -4.90
CA LYS A 238 6.59 25.60 -4.68
C LYS A 238 5.37 26.54 -4.62
N PRO A 239 4.24 26.14 -5.19
CA PRO A 239 2.96 26.82 -5.00
C PRO A 239 2.59 26.97 -3.52
N VAL A 240 1.74 27.93 -3.19
CA VAL A 240 1.37 28.23 -1.80
C VAL A 240 0.78 27.02 -1.07
N GLU A 241 0.13 26.11 -1.77
CA GLU A 241 -0.47 24.90 -1.25
C GLU A 241 0.58 23.87 -0.75
N LEU A 242 1.84 24.05 -1.13
CA LEU A 242 2.94 23.13 -0.77
C LEU A 242 3.95 23.77 0.19
N ARG A 243 3.66 24.97 0.72
CA ARG A 243 4.52 25.72 1.67
C ARG A 243 4.10 25.53 3.10
#